data_2f83058b577111d2e3f9f396709ee9fa
#
_entry.id   2f83058b577111d2e3f9f396709ee9fa
#
_cell.length_a   1.000
_cell.length_b   1.000
_cell.length_c   1.000
_cell.angle_alpha   90.00
_cell.angle_beta   90.00
_cell.angle_gamma   90.00
#
_symmetry.space_group_name_H-M   'P 1'
#
loop_
_entity.id
_entity.type
_entity.pdbx_description
1 polymer ?
#
loop_
_entity_poly.entity_id
_entity_poly.type
_entity_poly.pdbx_seq_one_letter_code
_entity_poly.pdbx_strand_id
1 'polypeptide(L)'
;MINKLLTQLKIIKLSQLKPNYSELARMYGFDRRTVKKYYDGYEGKPSTHDKPSKLDPYRELIQEKLRIKGTTIRSVYEFIYSEKDSNIGSYSNFFKYVTRNKLVPKKCEKGHPRFETAPGHQAQVDWKEDLQIANKYGEIFTFQVFDYKLGHSRYCHFSYKTTKTRQDVFDCLIASFKATGGVPTEILFDNMASVVDLKDNRRHINNRMSAFADDFHFRIRLAKPRHPFTKGKVEVINKFLDWLLPYEGEFETEDDLIAILEKINRKVNTQVCQATGIPPLLLFQKEKEYLQPLPNQKVIESYLSHNRQTIVQKDSMITYKASKYSVPSAYIGKSVWCRETGEKLYVYYNTELITVHNLSKQKLNYHKEHYTELLSHLIDDKDTVASMAEANLRQMDTFL
;
A
#
# COMPACT_ATOMS: atom_id res chain seq x y z
N MET A 1 5.33 23.28 -35.22
CA MET A 1 5.28 24.46 -36.17
C MET A 1 6.44 24.49 -37.14
N ILE A 2 7.69 24.35 -36.68
CA ILE A 2 8.89 24.45 -37.56
C ILE A 2 8.92 23.44 -38.72
N ASN A 3 8.53 22.18 -38.48
CA ASN A 3 8.49 21.13 -39.53
C ASN A 3 7.51 21.47 -40.65
N LYS A 4 6.35 22.09 -40.33
CA LYS A 4 5.38 22.53 -41.35
C LYS A 4 5.93 23.66 -42.21
N LEU A 5 6.61 24.63 -41.59
CA LEU A 5 7.31 25.70 -42.34
C LEU A 5 8.38 25.11 -43.26
N LEU A 6 9.23 24.20 -42.78
CA LEU A 6 10.28 23.57 -43.59
C LEU A 6 9.71 22.80 -44.79
N THR A 7 8.59 22.07 -44.60
CA THR A 7 7.90 21.36 -45.67
C THR A 7 7.37 22.35 -46.73
N GLN A 8 6.74 23.44 -46.29
CA GLN A 8 6.24 24.50 -47.19
C GLN A 8 7.37 25.15 -47.98
N LEU A 9 8.49 25.49 -47.30
CA LEU A 9 9.65 26.08 -47.95
C LEU A 9 10.30 25.14 -49.00
N LYS A 10 10.31 23.82 -48.70
CA LYS A 10 10.77 22.81 -49.66
C LYS A 10 9.89 22.78 -50.92
N ILE A 11 8.56 22.81 -50.74
CA ILE A 11 7.60 22.81 -51.87
C ILE A 11 7.79 24.05 -52.71
N ILE A 12 7.88 25.26 -52.09
CA ILE A 12 8.09 26.51 -52.78
C ILE A 12 9.41 26.48 -53.58
N LYS A 13 10.48 25.91 -53.00
CA LYS A 13 11.79 25.79 -53.65
C LYS A 13 11.74 24.82 -54.84
N LEU A 14 11.06 23.68 -54.70
CA LEU A 14 10.89 22.71 -55.78
C LEU A 14 10.01 23.24 -56.92
N SER A 15 9.03 24.07 -56.61
CA SER A 15 8.13 24.70 -57.58
C SER A 15 8.70 25.94 -58.26
N GLN A 16 9.96 26.31 -57.94
CA GLN A 16 10.67 27.52 -58.43
C GLN A 16 9.89 28.81 -58.20
N LEU A 17 8.99 28.85 -57.26
CA LEU A 17 8.20 30.02 -56.91
C LEU A 17 9.00 30.98 -56.01
N LYS A 18 8.77 32.29 -56.19
CA LYS A 18 9.36 33.28 -55.31
C LYS A 18 8.64 33.32 -53.96
N PRO A 19 9.29 33.01 -52.82
CA PRO A 19 8.62 32.95 -51.53
C PRO A 19 8.21 34.33 -51.01
N ASN A 20 7.00 34.45 -50.49
CA ASN A 20 6.59 35.62 -49.73
C ASN A 20 6.96 35.43 -48.25
N TYR A 21 8.19 35.82 -47.87
CA TYR A 21 8.73 35.62 -46.50
C TYR A 21 7.88 36.30 -45.43
N SER A 22 7.21 37.44 -45.73
CA SER A 22 6.41 38.18 -44.76
C SER A 22 5.09 37.46 -44.45
N GLU A 23 4.49 36.82 -45.43
CA GLU A 23 3.27 36.03 -45.28
C GLU A 23 3.55 34.73 -44.53
N LEU A 24 4.60 34.01 -44.92
CA LEU A 24 5.05 32.79 -44.23
C LEU A 24 5.43 33.05 -42.77
N ALA A 25 6.08 34.20 -42.51
CA ALA A 25 6.41 34.61 -41.15
C ALA A 25 5.15 34.80 -40.29
N ARG A 26 4.12 35.46 -40.81
CA ARG A 26 2.82 35.64 -40.13
C ARG A 26 2.07 34.33 -39.93
N MET A 27 2.02 33.48 -40.98
CA MET A 27 1.31 32.23 -41.00
C MET A 27 1.87 31.20 -39.96
N TYR A 28 3.18 31.17 -39.80
CA TYR A 28 3.87 30.20 -38.95
C TYR A 28 4.41 30.76 -37.62
N GLY A 29 4.22 32.07 -37.36
CA GLY A 29 4.66 32.70 -36.12
C GLY A 29 6.18 32.82 -35.99
N PHE A 30 6.91 33.01 -37.09
CA PHE A 30 8.36 33.21 -37.11
C PHE A 30 8.73 34.62 -37.58
N ASP A 31 9.96 35.07 -37.26
CA ASP A 31 10.51 36.28 -37.83
C ASP A 31 10.83 36.07 -39.32
N ARG A 32 10.60 37.11 -40.14
CA ARG A 32 10.86 37.10 -41.59
C ARG A 32 12.30 36.70 -41.95
N ARG A 33 13.27 37.17 -41.15
CA ARG A 33 14.69 36.83 -41.38
C ARG A 33 14.96 35.36 -41.12
N THR A 34 14.28 34.79 -40.10
CA THR A 34 14.35 33.37 -39.79
C THR A 34 13.79 32.52 -40.92
N VAL A 35 12.62 32.88 -41.49
CA VAL A 35 12.03 32.19 -42.63
C VAL A 35 12.94 32.23 -43.85
N LYS A 36 13.54 33.41 -44.16
CA LYS A 36 14.50 33.54 -45.24
C LYS A 36 15.72 32.65 -45.01
N LYS A 37 16.26 32.63 -43.78
CA LYS A 37 17.43 31.82 -43.41
C LYS A 37 17.20 30.35 -43.65
N TYR A 38 16.01 29.82 -43.32
CA TYR A 38 15.64 28.44 -43.59
C TYR A 38 15.45 28.16 -45.10
N TYR A 39 14.91 29.11 -45.85
CA TYR A 39 14.80 28.98 -47.30
C TYR A 39 16.18 28.92 -47.99
N ASP A 40 17.15 29.70 -47.49
CA ASP A 40 18.52 29.78 -47.99
C ASP A 40 19.36 28.53 -47.55
N GLY A 41 18.78 27.56 -46.86
CA GLY A 41 19.43 26.29 -46.55
C GLY A 41 19.93 26.16 -45.09
N TYR A 42 19.51 27.04 -44.19
CA TYR A 42 19.85 26.88 -42.78
C TYR A 42 19.10 25.67 -42.16
N GLU A 43 19.85 24.68 -41.74
CA GLU A 43 19.32 23.43 -41.15
C GLU A 43 19.18 23.48 -39.62
N GLY A 44 19.33 24.63 -39.00
CA GLY A 44 19.34 24.79 -37.55
C GLY A 44 20.76 25.00 -37.01
N LYS A 45 20.86 25.27 -35.71
CA LYS A 45 22.17 25.27 -35.06
C LYS A 45 22.74 23.84 -35.14
N PRO A 46 23.98 23.65 -35.61
CA PRO A 46 24.58 22.33 -35.55
C PRO A 46 24.48 21.81 -34.12
N SER A 47 24.10 20.54 -33.98
CA SER A 47 24.11 19.89 -32.68
C SER A 47 25.50 20.13 -32.08
N THR A 48 25.52 20.69 -30.88
CA THR A 48 26.73 21.05 -30.15
C THR A 48 27.81 20.01 -30.34
N HIS A 49 29.01 20.46 -30.75
CA HIS A 49 30.18 19.62 -30.92
C HIS A 49 30.27 18.53 -29.86
N ASP A 50 30.42 17.29 -30.28
CA ASP A 50 30.79 16.18 -29.42
C ASP A 50 32.21 16.44 -28.88
N LYS A 51 32.27 17.24 -27.80
CA LYS A 51 33.52 17.39 -27.07
C LYS A 51 33.84 16.03 -26.43
N PRO A 52 35.08 15.54 -26.60
CA PRO A 52 35.51 14.31 -25.97
C PRO A 52 35.23 14.37 -24.45
N SER A 53 34.62 13.35 -23.93
CA SER A 53 34.30 13.24 -22.50
C SER A 53 35.54 12.73 -21.76
N LYS A 54 35.79 13.23 -20.54
CA LYS A 54 36.78 12.63 -19.63
C LYS A 54 36.51 11.13 -19.32
N LEU A 55 35.30 10.68 -19.58
CA LEU A 55 34.87 9.28 -19.35
C LEU A 55 35.10 8.36 -20.57
N ASP A 56 35.44 8.94 -21.75
CA ASP A 56 35.66 8.14 -22.96
C ASP A 56 36.77 7.10 -22.81
N PRO A 57 37.90 7.37 -22.14
CA PRO A 57 38.93 6.35 -21.88
C PRO A 57 38.44 5.18 -21.01
N TYR A 58 37.44 5.41 -20.21
CA TYR A 58 36.88 4.39 -19.29
C TYR A 58 35.66 3.68 -19.87
N ARG A 59 35.24 3.97 -21.09
CA ARG A 59 34.00 3.47 -21.69
C ARG A 59 33.91 1.94 -21.67
N GLU A 60 34.97 1.27 -22.10
CA GLU A 60 35.02 -0.20 -22.14
C GLU A 60 35.00 -0.80 -20.73
N LEU A 61 35.79 -0.23 -19.82
CA LEU A 61 35.83 -0.64 -18.42
C LEU A 61 34.45 -0.47 -17.74
N ILE A 62 33.77 0.66 -17.99
CA ILE A 62 32.41 0.90 -17.48
C ILE A 62 31.46 -0.18 -17.99
N GLN A 63 31.51 -0.50 -19.28
CA GLN A 63 30.65 -1.49 -19.89
C GLN A 63 30.94 -2.91 -19.37
N GLU A 64 32.19 -3.26 -19.17
CA GLU A 64 32.62 -4.54 -18.58
C GLU A 64 32.09 -4.68 -17.14
N LYS A 65 32.33 -3.68 -16.29
CA LYS A 65 31.89 -3.72 -14.90
C LYS A 65 30.36 -3.73 -14.75
N LEU A 66 29.63 -3.04 -15.63
CA LEU A 66 28.17 -3.09 -15.64
C LEU A 66 27.58 -4.44 -16.08
N ARG A 67 28.35 -5.32 -16.72
CA ARG A 67 27.94 -6.70 -17.05
C ARG A 67 27.95 -7.64 -15.84
N ILE A 68 28.70 -7.30 -14.80
CA ILE A 68 28.76 -8.11 -13.58
C ILE A 68 27.38 -8.06 -12.89
N LYS A 69 26.83 -9.23 -12.59
CA LYS A 69 25.50 -9.35 -11.98
C LYS A 69 25.46 -8.65 -10.60
N GLY A 70 24.50 -7.76 -10.42
CA GLY A 70 24.34 -7.01 -9.18
C GLY A 70 25.05 -5.65 -9.14
N THR A 71 25.91 -5.38 -10.12
CA THR A 71 26.60 -4.09 -10.18
C THR A 71 25.67 -2.95 -10.58
N THR A 72 25.77 -1.81 -9.88
CA THR A 72 25.00 -0.60 -10.15
C THR A 72 25.86 0.47 -10.81
N ILE A 73 25.26 1.45 -11.48
CA ILE A 73 25.99 2.60 -12.04
C ILE A 73 26.79 3.32 -10.95
N ARG A 74 26.24 3.40 -9.72
CA ARG A 74 26.90 4.04 -8.58
C ARG A 74 28.15 3.27 -8.15
N SER A 75 28.07 1.95 -8.05
CA SER A 75 29.24 1.15 -7.63
C SER A 75 30.38 1.20 -8.66
N VAL A 76 30.05 1.28 -9.97
CA VAL A 76 31.08 1.46 -11.01
C VAL A 76 31.71 2.84 -10.93
N TYR A 77 30.92 3.88 -10.65
CA TYR A 77 31.44 5.24 -10.43
C TYR A 77 32.43 5.27 -9.27
N GLU A 78 32.04 4.73 -8.10
CA GLU A 78 32.90 4.70 -6.92
C GLU A 78 34.20 3.91 -7.18
N PHE A 79 34.08 2.78 -7.88
CA PHE A 79 35.25 1.98 -8.25
C PHE A 79 36.23 2.77 -9.16
N ILE A 80 35.73 3.45 -10.19
CA ILE A 80 36.62 4.21 -11.08
C ILE A 80 37.19 5.43 -10.35
N TYR A 81 36.38 6.10 -9.53
CA TYR A 81 36.78 7.27 -8.76
C TYR A 81 37.89 6.94 -7.74
N SER A 82 37.80 5.79 -7.05
CA SER A 82 38.78 5.39 -6.03
C SER A 82 40.00 4.71 -6.61
N GLU A 83 39.84 3.84 -7.62
CA GLU A 83 40.90 2.94 -8.09
C GLU A 83 41.58 3.39 -9.38
N LYS A 84 40.99 4.28 -10.15
CA LYS A 84 41.48 4.66 -11.47
C LYS A 84 41.78 6.17 -11.60
N ASP A 85 40.80 7.00 -11.36
CA ASP A 85 40.92 8.45 -11.56
C ASP A 85 39.89 9.22 -10.74
N SER A 86 40.35 9.94 -9.73
CA SER A 86 39.50 10.82 -8.92
C SER A 86 38.99 12.07 -9.65
N ASN A 87 39.47 12.34 -10.87
CA ASN A 87 39.11 13.52 -11.65
C ASN A 87 38.07 13.25 -12.76
N ILE A 88 37.34 12.13 -12.66
CA ILE A 88 36.29 11.76 -13.63
C ILE A 88 35.04 12.66 -13.58
N GLY A 89 34.96 13.57 -12.61
CA GLY A 89 33.85 14.48 -12.41
C GLY A 89 32.75 13.91 -11.48
N SER A 90 31.62 14.61 -11.43
CA SER A 90 30.54 14.22 -10.51
C SER A 90 29.79 12.96 -10.96
N TYR A 91 29.22 12.25 -9.99
CA TYR A 91 28.33 11.11 -10.26
C TYR A 91 27.19 11.45 -11.23
N SER A 92 26.61 12.65 -11.14
CA SER A 92 25.53 13.08 -12.03
C SER A 92 25.98 13.12 -13.50
N ASN A 93 27.22 13.56 -13.77
CA ASN A 93 27.79 13.55 -15.11
C ASN A 93 28.10 12.12 -15.58
N PHE A 94 28.62 11.28 -14.68
CA PHE A 94 28.87 9.86 -14.95
C PHE A 94 27.56 9.14 -15.31
N PHE A 95 26.49 9.32 -14.53
CA PHE A 95 25.18 8.73 -14.80
C PHE A 95 24.61 9.16 -16.15
N LYS A 96 24.69 10.48 -16.47
CA LYS A 96 24.27 11.01 -17.78
C LYS A 96 25.08 10.40 -18.92
N TYR A 97 26.39 10.25 -18.74
CA TYR A 97 27.28 9.64 -19.73
C TYR A 97 26.89 8.18 -20.00
N VAL A 98 26.74 7.38 -18.95
CA VAL A 98 26.35 5.96 -19.05
C VAL A 98 24.98 5.80 -19.73
N THR A 99 24.01 6.62 -19.35
CA THR A 99 22.66 6.59 -19.93
C THR A 99 22.62 7.04 -21.39
N ARG A 100 23.29 8.17 -21.72
CA ARG A 100 23.39 8.71 -23.09
C ARG A 100 24.05 7.72 -24.04
N ASN A 101 25.13 7.08 -23.59
CA ASN A 101 25.89 6.12 -24.41
C ASN A 101 25.30 4.70 -24.36
N LYS A 102 24.18 4.48 -23.63
CA LYS A 102 23.49 3.18 -23.50
C LYS A 102 24.43 2.05 -23.04
N LEU A 103 25.34 2.35 -22.10
CA LEU A 103 26.35 1.40 -21.64
C LEU A 103 25.79 0.34 -20.68
N VAL A 104 24.63 0.58 -20.08
CA VAL A 104 23.93 -0.45 -19.28
C VAL A 104 23.53 -1.58 -20.22
N PRO A 105 23.96 -2.83 -19.94
CA PRO A 105 23.50 -3.97 -20.71
C PRO A 105 21.97 -3.98 -20.70
N LYS A 106 21.34 -4.10 -21.86
CA LYS A 106 19.89 -4.36 -21.90
C LYS A 106 19.67 -5.65 -21.12
N LYS A 107 19.08 -5.56 -19.93
CA LYS A 107 18.53 -6.78 -19.30
C LYS A 107 17.59 -7.37 -20.31
N CYS A 108 17.87 -8.60 -20.75
CA CYS A 108 16.85 -9.39 -21.43
C CYS A 108 15.69 -9.48 -20.46
N GLU A 109 14.68 -8.64 -20.66
CA GLU A 109 13.42 -8.74 -19.92
C GLU A 109 12.89 -10.12 -20.26
N LYS A 110 12.99 -11.03 -19.30
CA LYS A 110 12.37 -12.35 -19.45
C LYS A 110 10.88 -12.08 -19.55
N GLY A 111 10.34 -12.28 -20.75
CA GLY A 111 8.90 -12.19 -20.97
C GLY A 111 8.20 -13.15 -20.01
N HIS A 112 7.20 -12.66 -19.30
CA HIS A 112 6.40 -13.49 -18.39
C HIS A 112 5.06 -13.75 -19.05
N PRO A 113 4.66 -15.02 -19.20
CA PRO A 113 3.36 -15.35 -19.78
C PRO A 113 2.26 -14.78 -18.86
N ARG A 114 1.28 -14.13 -19.46
CA ARG A 114 0.10 -13.66 -18.76
C ARG A 114 -0.78 -14.87 -18.44
N PHE A 115 -1.14 -15.02 -17.17
CA PHE A 115 -2.06 -16.05 -16.71
C PHE A 115 -3.43 -15.45 -16.44
N GLU A 116 -4.43 -15.97 -17.08
CA GLU A 116 -5.82 -15.66 -16.80
C GLU A 116 -6.47 -16.81 -16.02
N THR A 117 -7.44 -16.47 -15.20
CA THR A 117 -8.20 -17.44 -14.38
C THR A 117 -9.65 -17.46 -14.85
N ALA A 118 -10.28 -18.62 -14.81
CA ALA A 118 -11.71 -18.73 -15.05
C ALA A 118 -12.52 -17.91 -14.03
N PRO A 119 -13.74 -17.47 -14.37
CA PRO A 119 -14.61 -16.78 -13.42
C PRO A 119 -14.83 -17.60 -12.15
N GLY A 120 -14.81 -16.95 -10.98
CA GLY A 120 -15.01 -17.58 -9.68
C GLY A 120 -13.93 -18.57 -9.22
N HIS A 121 -12.90 -18.80 -10.05
CA HIS A 121 -11.90 -19.83 -9.74
C HIS A 121 -10.90 -19.37 -8.67
N GLN A 122 -10.29 -18.20 -8.80
CA GLN A 122 -9.20 -17.78 -7.91
C GLN A 122 -9.35 -16.34 -7.47
N ALA A 123 -9.12 -16.11 -6.16
CA ALA A 123 -8.77 -14.81 -5.63
C ALA A 123 -7.29 -14.77 -5.21
N GLN A 124 -6.71 -13.58 -5.17
CA GLN A 124 -5.38 -13.31 -4.63
C GLN A 124 -5.51 -12.33 -3.48
N VAL A 125 -4.71 -12.53 -2.44
CA VAL A 125 -4.71 -11.66 -1.26
C VAL A 125 -3.30 -11.21 -0.92
N ASP A 126 -3.20 -10.00 -0.37
CA ASP A 126 -1.96 -9.40 0.09
C ASP A 126 -2.20 -8.42 1.24
N TRP A 127 -1.11 -8.02 1.92
CA TRP A 127 -1.11 -6.94 2.87
C TRP A 127 -0.27 -5.77 2.32
N LYS A 128 -0.83 -4.57 2.35
CA LYS A 128 -0.03 -3.36 2.33
C LYS A 128 0.22 -2.99 3.78
N GLU A 129 1.47 -3.17 4.19
CA GLU A 129 1.87 -3.11 5.59
C GLU A 129 2.39 -1.72 5.96
N ASP A 130 2.25 -1.39 7.27
CA ASP A 130 2.86 -0.25 7.94
C ASP A 130 2.61 1.10 7.24
N LEU A 131 1.38 1.28 6.74
CA LEU A 131 0.94 2.57 6.23
C LEU A 131 0.84 3.57 7.37
N GLN A 132 1.40 4.75 7.15
CA GLN A 132 1.35 5.86 8.09
C GLN A 132 0.80 7.10 7.40
N ILE A 133 -0.15 7.76 8.05
CA ILE A 133 -0.76 8.99 7.56
C ILE A 133 -1.18 9.85 8.77
N ALA A 134 -0.92 11.14 8.72
CA ALA A 134 -1.33 12.06 9.77
C ALA A 134 -2.73 12.63 9.46
N ASN A 135 -3.56 12.83 10.50
CA ASN A 135 -4.80 13.57 10.37
C ASN A 135 -4.55 15.10 10.46
N LYS A 136 -5.61 15.91 10.34
CA LYS A 136 -5.50 17.38 10.39
C LYS A 136 -5.03 17.95 11.75
N TYR A 137 -5.03 17.12 12.79
CA TYR A 137 -4.52 17.47 14.12
C TYR A 137 -3.07 17.04 14.35
N GLY A 138 -2.44 16.38 13.35
CA GLY A 138 -1.09 15.86 13.46
C GLY A 138 -1.00 14.50 14.16
N GLU A 139 -2.12 13.85 14.48
CA GLU A 139 -2.13 12.49 15.03
C GLU A 139 -1.79 11.49 13.92
N ILE A 140 -0.79 10.63 14.16
CA ILE A 140 -0.33 9.63 13.19
C ILE A 140 -1.12 8.34 13.34
N PHE A 141 -1.73 7.90 12.25
CA PHE A 141 -2.42 6.62 12.12
C PHE A 141 -1.48 5.62 11.47
N THR A 142 -1.15 4.52 12.17
CA THR A 142 -0.39 3.40 11.63
C THR A 142 -1.31 2.21 11.44
N PHE A 143 -1.46 1.74 10.22
CA PHE A 143 -2.44 0.72 9.87
C PHE A 143 -1.98 -0.18 8.73
N GLN A 144 -2.74 -1.23 8.51
CA GLN A 144 -2.54 -2.23 7.46
C GLN A 144 -3.77 -2.24 6.54
N VAL A 145 -3.58 -2.49 5.27
CA VAL A 145 -4.70 -2.72 4.36
C VAL A 145 -4.60 -4.13 3.81
N PHE A 146 -5.63 -4.93 4.05
CA PHE A 146 -5.78 -6.22 3.43
C PHE A 146 -6.43 -6.05 2.06
N ASP A 147 -5.77 -6.60 1.07
CA ASP A 147 -6.13 -6.50 -0.32
C ASP A 147 -6.62 -7.84 -0.83
N TYR A 148 -7.88 -7.90 -1.23
CA TYR A 148 -8.50 -9.07 -1.84
C TYR A 148 -8.88 -8.77 -3.28
N LYS A 149 -8.47 -9.62 -4.23
CA LYS A 149 -8.73 -9.43 -5.65
C LYS A 149 -9.17 -10.71 -6.34
N LEU A 150 -10.31 -10.66 -7.03
CA LEU A 150 -10.75 -11.73 -7.92
C LEU A 150 -9.87 -11.82 -9.17
N GLY A 151 -9.52 -13.03 -9.53
CA GLY A 151 -8.53 -13.30 -10.58
C GLY A 151 -9.05 -13.05 -11.99
N HIS A 152 -10.35 -13.16 -12.24
CA HIS A 152 -10.97 -12.95 -13.56
C HIS A 152 -11.39 -11.49 -13.75
N SER A 153 -12.34 -11.00 -12.98
CA SER A 153 -12.85 -9.62 -13.11
C SER A 153 -11.87 -8.53 -12.70
N ARG A 154 -10.89 -8.87 -11.89
CA ARG A 154 -10.01 -7.91 -11.19
C ARG A 154 -10.74 -7.08 -10.13
N TYR A 155 -11.97 -7.44 -9.78
CA TYR A 155 -12.69 -6.80 -8.69
C TYR A 155 -11.93 -6.95 -7.40
N CYS A 156 -11.77 -5.85 -6.67
CA CYS A 156 -11.01 -5.82 -5.41
C CYS A 156 -11.85 -5.33 -4.24
N HIS A 157 -11.46 -5.76 -3.04
CA HIS A 157 -12.02 -5.31 -1.78
C HIS A 157 -10.88 -5.02 -0.81
N PHE A 158 -10.84 -3.80 -0.28
CA PHE A 158 -9.87 -3.35 0.70
C PHE A 158 -10.47 -3.41 2.10
N SER A 159 -9.73 -3.93 3.05
CA SER A 159 -10.11 -3.94 4.45
C SER A 159 -9.04 -3.26 5.29
N TYR A 160 -9.45 -2.27 6.07
CA TYR A 160 -8.60 -1.59 7.04
C TYR A 160 -8.40 -2.44 8.29
N LYS A 161 -7.17 -2.52 8.80
CA LYS A 161 -6.83 -3.17 10.07
C LYS A 161 -5.65 -2.47 10.74
N THR A 162 -5.62 -2.52 12.06
CA THR A 162 -4.49 -2.02 12.86
C THR A 162 -3.41 -3.07 13.07
N THR A 163 -3.76 -4.35 12.88
CA THR A 163 -2.86 -5.50 13.03
C THR A 163 -3.02 -6.46 11.85
N LYS A 164 -2.12 -7.44 11.74
CA LYS A 164 -2.15 -8.48 10.70
C LYS A 164 -2.12 -9.89 11.28
N THR A 165 -2.89 -10.08 12.34
CA THR A 165 -3.03 -11.38 13.00
C THR A 165 -3.81 -12.37 12.13
N ARG A 166 -3.79 -13.65 12.49
CA ARG A 166 -4.63 -14.66 11.84
C ARG A 166 -6.12 -14.32 11.93
N GLN A 167 -6.54 -13.74 13.05
CA GLN A 167 -7.92 -13.31 13.23
C GLN A 167 -8.27 -12.18 12.24
N ASP A 168 -7.35 -11.24 11.99
CA ASP A 168 -7.57 -10.19 11.00
C ASP A 168 -7.73 -10.75 9.58
N VAL A 169 -6.98 -11.82 9.24
CA VAL A 169 -7.15 -12.48 7.95
C VAL A 169 -8.54 -13.09 7.82
N PHE A 170 -9.06 -13.75 8.87
CA PHE A 170 -10.43 -14.28 8.84
C PHE A 170 -11.46 -13.17 8.68
N ASP A 171 -11.37 -12.11 9.48
CA ASP A 171 -12.28 -10.97 9.40
C ASP A 171 -12.28 -10.33 8.00
N CYS A 172 -11.09 -10.11 7.41
CA CYS A 172 -10.92 -9.51 6.09
C CYS A 172 -11.44 -10.42 4.97
N LEU A 173 -11.19 -11.72 5.06
CA LEU A 173 -11.74 -12.69 4.09
C LEU A 173 -13.26 -12.75 4.17
N ILE A 174 -13.83 -12.81 5.37
CA ILE A 174 -15.29 -12.82 5.55
C ILE A 174 -15.90 -11.52 5.02
N ALA A 175 -15.29 -10.36 5.29
CA ALA A 175 -15.74 -9.08 4.75
C ALA A 175 -15.69 -9.08 3.22
N SER A 176 -14.60 -9.61 2.63
CA SER A 176 -14.44 -9.73 1.17
C SER A 176 -15.47 -10.68 0.55
N PHE A 177 -15.73 -11.82 1.18
CA PHE A 177 -16.74 -12.78 0.71
C PHE A 177 -18.16 -12.20 0.79
N LYS A 178 -18.47 -11.43 1.84
CA LYS A 178 -19.74 -10.69 1.94
C LYS A 178 -19.86 -9.63 0.86
N ALA A 179 -18.78 -8.86 0.60
CA ALA A 179 -18.75 -7.83 -0.43
C ALA A 179 -18.90 -8.41 -1.85
N THR A 180 -18.35 -9.61 -2.10
CA THR A 180 -18.48 -10.32 -3.39
C THR A 180 -19.72 -11.20 -3.47
N GLY A 181 -20.40 -11.44 -2.34
CA GLY A 181 -21.59 -12.30 -2.30
C GLY A 181 -21.30 -13.80 -2.46
N GLY A 182 -20.01 -14.22 -2.34
CA GLY A 182 -19.62 -15.62 -2.46
C GLY A 182 -18.13 -15.86 -2.27
N VAL A 183 -17.71 -17.11 -2.37
CA VAL A 183 -16.36 -17.59 -2.10
C VAL A 183 -15.75 -18.16 -3.38
N PRO A 184 -14.52 -17.78 -3.78
CA PRO A 184 -13.84 -18.37 -4.93
C PRO A 184 -13.39 -19.82 -4.61
N THR A 185 -13.17 -20.63 -5.63
CA THR A 185 -12.73 -22.02 -5.46
C THR A 185 -11.32 -22.12 -4.82
N GLU A 186 -10.46 -21.11 -5.06
CA GLU A 186 -9.08 -21.09 -4.59
C GLU A 186 -8.67 -19.68 -4.16
N ILE A 187 -7.88 -19.57 -3.10
CA ILE A 187 -7.27 -18.29 -2.70
C ILE A 187 -5.76 -18.45 -2.69
N LEU A 188 -5.08 -17.56 -3.41
CA LEU A 188 -3.62 -17.48 -3.45
C LEU A 188 -3.13 -16.53 -2.36
N PHE A 189 -2.42 -17.08 -1.39
CA PHE A 189 -1.77 -16.36 -0.30
C PHE A 189 -0.28 -16.21 -0.55
N ASP A 190 0.32 -15.17 0.00
CA ASP A 190 1.76 -15.15 0.23
C ASP A 190 2.11 -16.03 1.45
N ASN A 191 3.40 -16.21 1.65
CA ASN A 191 3.93 -16.97 2.77
C ASN A 191 3.86 -16.15 4.09
N MET A 192 2.70 -15.58 4.40
CA MET A 192 2.48 -14.80 5.61
C MET A 192 2.34 -15.70 6.85
N ALA A 193 2.92 -15.27 7.98
CA ALA A 193 2.91 -16.03 9.24
C ALA A 193 1.50 -16.30 9.79
N SER A 194 0.51 -15.50 9.41
CA SER A 194 -0.90 -15.72 9.77
C SER A 194 -1.51 -16.96 9.09
N VAL A 195 -0.95 -17.43 7.99
CA VAL A 195 -1.45 -18.56 7.19
C VAL A 195 -0.52 -19.77 7.31
N VAL A 196 0.78 -19.56 7.42
CA VAL A 196 1.80 -20.61 7.37
C VAL A 196 2.61 -20.66 8.65
N ASP A 197 2.70 -21.83 9.26
CA ASP A 197 3.60 -22.10 10.36
C ASP A 197 4.90 -22.73 9.80
N LEU A 198 6.05 -22.32 10.35
CA LEU A 198 7.35 -22.95 10.06
C LEU A 198 7.61 -24.05 11.10
N LYS A 199 7.60 -25.31 10.67
CA LYS A 199 8.02 -26.49 11.47
C LYS A 199 9.07 -27.26 10.70
N ASP A 200 10.16 -27.62 11.35
CA ASP A 200 11.27 -28.40 10.76
C ASP A 200 11.79 -27.84 9.43
N ASN A 201 11.95 -26.50 9.35
CA ASN A 201 12.29 -25.77 8.12
C ASN A 201 11.33 -26.00 6.94
N ARG A 202 10.16 -26.60 7.20
CA ARG A 202 9.09 -26.79 6.22
C ARG A 202 7.91 -25.88 6.53
N ARG A 203 7.20 -25.51 5.50
CA ARG A 203 6.01 -24.68 5.58
C ARG A 203 4.79 -25.57 5.67
N HIS A 204 4.01 -25.37 6.72
CA HIS A 204 2.75 -26.06 6.94
C HIS A 204 1.64 -25.04 7.04
N ILE A 205 0.53 -25.28 6.36
CA ILE A 205 -0.65 -24.45 6.53
C ILE A 205 -1.14 -24.65 7.97
N ASN A 206 -1.45 -23.56 8.65
CA ASN A 206 -1.92 -23.60 10.01
C ASN A 206 -3.27 -24.36 10.10
N ASN A 207 -3.44 -25.21 11.10
CA ASN A 207 -4.64 -26.04 11.26
C ASN A 207 -5.94 -25.23 11.31
N ARG A 208 -5.95 -24.06 11.99
CA ARG A 208 -7.13 -23.19 12.06
C ARG A 208 -7.44 -22.53 10.71
N MET A 209 -6.41 -22.26 9.93
CA MET A 209 -6.59 -21.75 8.57
C MET A 209 -7.09 -22.83 7.61
N SER A 210 -6.63 -24.10 7.78
CA SER A 210 -7.19 -25.24 7.04
C SER A 210 -8.66 -25.44 7.36
N ALA A 211 -9.02 -25.47 8.66
CA ALA A 211 -10.42 -25.60 9.08
C ALA A 211 -11.30 -24.48 8.51
N PHE A 212 -10.80 -23.23 8.53
CA PHE A 212 -11.51 -22.10 7.89
C PHE A 212 -11.71 -22.30 6.39
N ALA A 213 -10.70 -22.80 5.69
CA ALA A 213 -10.81 -23.05 4.25
C ALA A 213 -11.80 -24.18 3.94
N ASP A 214 -11.82 -25.23 4.76
CA ASP A 214 -12.77 -26.34 4.63
C ASP A 214 -14.21 -25.88 4.90
N ASP A 215 -14.45 -25.10 5.95
CA ASP A 215 -15.77 -24.56 6.31
C ASP A 215 -16.31 -23.55 5.27
N PHE A 216 -15.44 -22.83 4.60
CA PHE A 216 -15.78 -21.88 3.52
C PHE A 216 -15.63 -22.49 2.12
N HIS A 217 -15.26 -23.77 2.01
CA HIS A 217 -15.17 -24.53 0.76
C HIS A 217 -14.20 -23.98 -0.27
N PHE A 218 -13.06 -23.40 0.13
CA PHE A 218 -12.02 -22.96 -0.78
C PHE A 218 -10.69 -23.68 -0.54
N ARG A 219 -9.85 -23.74 -1.57
CA ARG A 219 -8.50 -24.29 -1.47
C ARG A 219 -7.48 -23.20 -1.19
N ILE A 220 -6.57 -23.45 -0.26
CA ILE A 220 -5.44 -22.59 0.02
C ILE A 220 -4.32 -22.91 -0.97
N ARG A 221 -3.85 -21.90 -1.67
CA ARG A 221 -2.66 -21.97 -2.52
C ARG A 221 -1.61 -21.00 -2.02
N LEU A 222 -0.39 -21.47 -1.84
CA LEU A 222 0.72 -20.63 -1.43
C LEU A 222 1.53 -20.18 -2.65
N ALA A 223 1.94 -18.92 -2.68
CA ALA A 223 2.83 -18.40 -3.71
C ALA A 223 4.20 -19.09 -3.61
N LYS A 224 4.76 -19.47 -4.76
CA LYS A 224 6.09 -20.05 -4.80
C LYS A 224 7.12 -19.00 -4.36
N PRO A 225 8.05 -19.35 -3.44
CA PRO A 225 9.09 -18.41 -3.02
C PRO A 225 9.93 -17.94 -4.20
N ARG A 226 10.31 -16.68 -4.21
CA ARG A 226 11.14 -16.05 -5.25
C ARG A 226 10.58 -16.12 -6.68
N HIS A 227 9.26 -16.34 -6.83
CA HIS A 227 8.55 -16.25 -8.10
C HIS A 227 7.52 -15.12 -8.05
N PRO A 228 7.93 -13.85 -8.19
CA PRO A 228 7.04 -12.68 -8.07
C PRO A 228 5.89 -12.70 -9.08
N PHE A 229 6.06 -13.42 -10.20
CA PHE A 229 5.07 -13.49 -11.27
C PHE A 229 3.76 -14.19 -10.89
N THR A 230 3.75 -15.00 -9.83
CA THR A 230 2.53 -15.66 -9.34
C THR A 230 1.54 -14.67 -8.72
N LYS A 231 2.01 -13.52 -8.24
CA LYS A 231 1.22 -12.48 -7.57
C LYS A 231 1.00 -11.20 -8.40
N GLY A 232 1.39 -11.16 -9.65
CA GLY A 232 1.36 -9.95 -10.47
C GLY A 232 0.00 -9.25 -10.58
N LYS A 233 -1.09 -9.92 -10.23
CA LYS A 233 -2.43 -9.32 -10.22
C LYS A 233 -2.66 -8.43 -8.99
N VAL A 234 -2.11 -8.77 -7.82
CA VAL A 234 -2.25 -8.02 -6.57
C VAL A 234 -1.22 -6.91 -6.45
N GLU A 235 0.02 -7.11 -6.90
CA GLU A 235 1.07 -6.07 -6.85
C GLU A 235 0.65 -4.75 -7.53
N VAL A 236 -0.18 -4.83 -8.58
CA VAL A 236 -0.73 -3.64 -9.25
C VAL A 236 -1.66 -2.85 -8.34
N ILE A 237 -2.39 -3.51 -7.43
CA ILE A 237 -3.35 -2.86 -6.53
C ILE A 237 -2.65 -2.04 -5.47
N ASN A 238 -1.51 -2.51 -4.96
CA ASN A 238 -0.73 -1.77 -3.98
C ASN A 238 -0.39 -0.33 -4.43
N LYS A 239 -0.34 -0.09 -5.75
CA LYS A 239 -0.16 1.26 -6.31
C LYS A 239 -1.41 2.15 -6.13
N PHE A 240 -2.61 1.57 -6.05
CA PHE A 240 -3.82 2.37 -5.80
C PHE A 240 -3.93 2.81 -4.35
N LEU A 241 -3.30 2.08 -3.43
CA LEU A 241 -3.23 2.49 -2.02
C LEU A 241 -2.33 3.72 -1.83
N ASP A 242 -1.41 4.00 -2.75
CA ASP A 242 -0.66 5.26 -2.75
C ASP A 242 -1.57 6.49 -2.98
N TRP A 243 -2.82 6.29 -3.45
CA TRP A 243 -3.83 7.36 -3.54
C TRP A 243 -4.35 7.82 -2.17
N LEU A 244 -4.00 7.13 -1.09
CA LEU A 244 -4.22 7.61 0.27
C LEU A 244 -3.29 8.78 0.62
N LEU A 245 -2.06 8.81 0.10
CA LEU A 245 -1.05 9.80 0.48
C LEU A 245 -1.51 11.27 0.35
N PRO A 246 -2.24 11.68 -0.70
CA PRO A 246 -2.73 13.07 -0.81
C PRO A 246 -3.79 13.45 0.24
N TYR A 247 -4.31 12.49 1.00
CA TYR A 247 -5.28 12.77 2.08
C TYR A 247 -4.59 13.03 3.43
N GLU A 248 -3.26 13.09 3.47
CA GLU A 248 -2.51 13.51 4.66
C GLU A 248 -2.95 14.92 5.09
N GLY A 249 -3.35 15.09 6.34
CA GLY A 249 -3.90 16.33 6.87
C GLY A 249 -5.34 16.66 6.47
N GLU A 250 -6.04 15.79 5.71
CA GLU A 250 -7.38 16.09 5.17
C GLU A 250 -8.53 15.36 5.88
N PHE A 251 -8.24 14.54 6.89
CA PHE A 251 -9.24 13.78 7.65
C PHE A 251 -9.09 14.03 9.16
N GLU A 252 -10.12 13.71 9.95
CA GLU A 252 -10.13 13.92 11.39
C GLU A 252 -10.00 12.63 12.19
N THR A 253 -10.77 11.61 11.80
CA THR A 253 -10.98 10.39 12.57
C THR A 253 -10.57 9.14 11.78
N GLU A 254 -10.46 8.01 12.49
CA GLU A 254 -10.24 6.70 11.88
C GLU A 254 -11.39 6.33 10.92
N ASP A 255 -12.64 6.68 11.27
CA ASP A 255 -13.81 6.43 10.43
C ASP A 255 -13.73 7.20 9.10
N ASP A 256 -13.23 8.44 9.12
CA ASP A 256 -12.98 9.22 7.89
C ASP A 256 -11.93 8.54 7.01
N LEU A 257 -10.84 8.01 7.61
CA LEU A 257 -9.80 7.29 6.90
C LEU A 257 -10.36 6.01 6.25
N ILE A 258 -11.20 5.27 6.96
CA ILE A 258 -11.90 4.10 6.43
C ILE A 258 -12.80 4.49 5.25
N ALA A 259 -13.56 5.58 5.38
CA ALA A 259 -14.42 6.09 4.32
C ALA A 259 -13.62 6.51 3.07
N ILE A 260 -12.45 7.12 3.25
CA ILE A 260 -11.51 7.43 2.15
C ILE A 260 -11.06 6.15 1.45
N LEU A 261 -10.68 5.11 2.21
CA LEU A 261 -10.27 3.82 1.65
C LEU A 261 -11.39 3.16 0.84
N GLU A 262 -12.63 3.22 1.33
CA GLU A 262 -13.81 2.74 0.61
C GLU A 262 -14.07 3.53 -0.68
N LYS A 263 -13.87 4.85 -0.66
CA LYS A 263 -13.96 5.71 -1.85
C LYS A 263 -12.92 5.32 -2.90
N ILE A 264 -11.68 5.05 -2.49
CA ILE A 264 -10.61 4.56 -3.36
C ILE A 264 -10.99 3.19 -3.93
N ASN A 265 -11.45 2.28 -3.10
CA ASN A 265 -11.88 0.94 -3.52
C ASN A 265 -12.99 1.00 -4.59
N ARG A 266 -14.02 1.83 -4.38
CA ARG A 266 -15.07 2.07 -5.38
C ARG A 266 -14.51 2.61 -6.68
N LYS A 267 -13.61 3.60 -6.61
CA LYS A 267 -12.99 4.21 -7.79
C LYS A 267 -12.17 3.19 -8.59
N VAL A 268 -11.38 2.34 -7.93
CA VAL A 268 -10.58 1.29 -8.57
C VAL A 268 -11.48 0.28 -9.30
N ASN A 269 -12.61 -0.10 -8.72
CA ASN A 269 -13.56 -1.05 -9.32
C ASN A 269 -14.37 -0.47 -10.48
N THR A 270 -14.54 0.85 -10.55
CA THR A 270 -15.33 1.54 -11.60
C THR A 270 -14.48 2.07 -12.75
N GLN A 271 -13.17 2.22 -12.57
CA GLN A 271 -12.27 2.62 -13.65
C GLN A 271 -11.94 1.47 -14.59
N VAL A 272 -11.66 1.81 -15.85
CA VAL A 272 -11.21 0.81 -16.84
C VAL A 272 -9.89 0.18 -16.39
N CYS A 273 -9.90 -1.12 -16.18
CA CYS A 273 -8.69 -1.88 -15.87
C CYS A 273 -7.88 -2.09 -17.15
N GLN A 274 -6.63 -1.64 -17.19
CA GLN A 274 -5.75 -1.78 -18.36
C GLN A 274 -5.56 -3.23 -18.79
N ALA A 275 -5.61 -4.18 -17.86
CA ALA A 275 -5.41 -5.59 -18.16
C ALA A 275 -6.60 -6.23 -18.91
N THR A 276 -7.82 -5.76 -18.65
CA THR A 276 -9.04 -6.34 -19.22
C THR A 276 -9.71 -5.42 -20.24
N GLY A 277 -9.34 -4.13 -20.27
CA GLY A 277 -10.01 -3.11 -21.09
C GLY A 277 -11.41 -2.73 -20.61
N ILE A 278 -11.88 -3.29 -19.50
CA ILE A 278 -13.24 -3.14 -18.96
C ILE A 278 -13.15 -2.82 -17.46
N PRO A 279 -14.08 -2.01 -16.91
CA PRO A 279 -14.14 -1.81 -15.46
C PRO A 279 -14.35 -3.13 -14.69
N PRO A 280 -13.61 -3.38 -13.60
CA PRO A 280 -13.76 -4.59 -12.80
C PRO A 280 -15.20 -4.87 -12.36
N LEU A 281 -15.93 -3.84 -11.97
CA LEU A 281 -17.33 -3.96 -11.53
C LEU A 281 -18.23 -4.58 -12.60
N LEU A 282 -18.02 -4.25 -13.87
CA LEU A 282 -18.82 -4.82 -14.98
C LEU A 282 -18.53 -6.30 -15.22
N LEU A 283 -17.25 -6.68 -15.21
CA LEU A 283 -16.86 -8.10 -15.32
C LEU A 283 -17.31 -8.90 -14.10
N PHE A 284 -17.30 -8.29 -12.93
CA PHE A 284 -17.73 -8.91 -11.68
C PHE A 284 -19.22 -9.30 -11.72
N GLN A 285 -20.09 -8.57 -12.41
CA GLN A 285 -21.51 -8.93 -12.53
C GLN A 285 -21.72 -10.35 -13.13
N LYS A 286 -20.81 -10.78 -13.99
CA LYS A 286 -20.82 -12.17 -14.51
C LYS A 286 -20.07 -13.13 -13.60
N GLU A 287 -18.93 -12.70 -13.04
CA GLU A 287 -18.08 -13.57 -12.19
C GLU A 287 -18.77 -14.00 -10.91
N LYS A 288 -19.62 -13.16 -10.31
CA LYS A 288 -20.32 -13.49 -9.06
C LYS A 288 -21.23 -14.73 -9.16
N GLU A 289 -21.72 -15.07 -10.37
CA GLU A 289 -22.55 -16.26 -10.59
C GLU A 289 -21.75 -17.58 -10.45
N TYR A 290 -20.44 -17.51 -10.55
CA TYR A 290 -19.50 -18.63 -10.44
C TYR A 290 -18.87 -18.77 -9.05
N LEU A 291 -19.16 -17.84 -8.15
CA LEU A 291 -18.70 -17.93 -6.77
C LEU A 291 -19.53 -18.94 -6.00
N GLN A 292 -18.89 -19.67 -5.08
CA GLN A 292 -19.58 -20.59 -4.20
C GLN A 292 -20.41 -19.83 -3.16
N PRO A 293 -21.53 -20.38 -2.69
CA PRO A 293 -22.34 -19.75 -1.67
C PRO A 293 -21.56 -19.61 -0.35
N LEU A 294 -21.89 -18.58 0.43
CA LEU A 294 -21.38 -18.40 1.78
C LEU A 294 -21.87 -19.54 2.68
N PRO A 295 -21.09 -20.00 3.65
CA PRO A 295 -21.55 -20.93 4.67
C PRO A 295 -22.66 -20.31 5.53
N ASN A 296 -23.29 -21.10 6.36
CA ASN A 296 -24.35 -20.60 7.24
C ASN A 296 -23.83 -19.54 8.21
N GLN A 297 -24.73 -18.67 8.68
CA GLN A 297 -24.38 -17.53 9.53
C GLN A 297 -23.66 -17.94 10.83
N LYS A 298 -23.98 -19.10 11.44
CA LYS A 298 -23.31 -19.59 12.66
C LYS A 298 -21.84 -19.90 12.42
N VAL A 299 -21.50 -20.48 11.26
CA VAL A 299 -20.12 -20.75 10.88
C VAL A 299 -19.37 -19.42 10.69
N ILE A 300 -19.97 -18.46 9.97
CA ILE A 300 -19.38 -17.14 9.78
C ILE A 300 -19.08 -16.49 11.14
N GLU A 301 -20.04 -16.48 12.06
CA GLU A 301 -19.90 -15.85 13.37
C GLU A 301 -18.82 -16.52 14.24
N SER A 302 -18.60 -17.85 14.10
CA SER A 302 -17.56 -18.55 14.86
C SER A 302 -16.11 -18.10 14.51
N TYR A 303 -15.94 -17.49 13.34
CA TYR A 303 -14.64 -16.98 12.86
C TYR A 303 -14.48 -15.47 13.00
N LEU A 304 -15.57 -14.72 13.22
CA LEU A 304 -15.47 -13.26 13.35
C LEU A 304 -14.87 -12.85 14.70
N SER A 305 -14.05 -11.80 14.67
CA SER A 305 -13.62 -11.15 15.90
C SER A 305 -14.78 -10.35 16.51
N HIS A 306 -14.91 -10.43 17.82
CA HIS A 306 -15.87 -9.62 18.56
C HIS A 306 -15.26 -8.25 18.86
N ASN A 307 -15.18 -7.38 17.84
CA ASN A 307 -14.76 -6.00 18.02
C ASN A 307 -15.96 -5.14 18.40
N ARG A 308 -15.82 -4.33 19.44
CA ARG A 308 -16.85 -3.41 19.89
C ARG A 308 -16.27 -2.03 20.13
N GLN A 309 -16.87 -1.03 19.54
CA GLN A 309 -16.58 0.37 19.83
C GLN A 309 -17.33 0.84 21.07
N THR A 310 -16.68 1.58 21.94
CA THR A 310 -17.27 2.12 23.16
C THR A 310 -16.62 3.46 23.53
N ILE A 311 -17.34 4.31 24.27
CA ILE A 311 -16.82 5.59 24.76
C ILE A 311 -16.28 5.40 26.16
N VAL A 312 -15.09 5.94 26.43
CA VAL A 312 -14.51 5.95 27.77
C VAL A 312 -15.31 6.90 28.66
N GLN A 313 -15.87 6.36 29.74
CA GLN A 313 -16.71 7.09 30.67
C GLN A 313 -15.87 8.05 31.55
N LYS A 314 -16.55 8.94 32.28
CA LYS A 314 -15.90 9.91 33.20
C LYS A 314 -15.15 9.25 34.37
N ASP A 315 -15.50 8.01 34.68
CA ASP A 315 -14.81 7.15 35.69
C ASP A 315 -13.55 6.47 35.12
N SER A 316 -13.10 6.88 33.93
CA SER A 316 -11.97 6.29 33.19
C SER A 316 -12.15 4.79 32.90
N MET A 317 -13.40 4.39 32.66
CA MET A 317 -13.77 3.01 32.40
C MET A 317 -14.55 2.85 31.10
N ILE A 318 -14.43 1.68 30.52
CA ILE A 318 -15.24 1.20 29.41
C ILE A 318 -16.11 0.04 29.86
N THR A 319 -17.26 -0.12 29.23
CA THR A 319 -18.14 -1.28 29.46
C THR A 319 -17.96 -2.29 28.32
N TYR A 320 -17.51 -3.50 28.66
CA TYR A 320 -17.41 -4.62 27.74
C TYR A 320 -18.13 -5.84 28.29
N LYS A 321 -19.12 -6.35 27.52
CA LYS A 321 -20.09 -7.36 28.02
C LYS A 321 -20.75 -6.83 29.30
N ALA A 322 -20.71 -7.56 30.39
CA ALA A 322 -21.33 -7.19 31.66
C ALA A 322 -20.34 -6.57 32.68
N SER A 323 -19.09 -6.34 32.28
CA SER A 323 -17.97 -5.88 33.13
C SER A 323 -17.46 -4.54 32.67
N LYS A 324 -16.89 -3.76 33.60
CA LYS A 324 -16.18 -2.53 33.32
C LYS A 324 -14.68 -2.75 33.43
N TYR A 325 -13.89 -2.09 32.57
CA TYR A 325 -12.43 -2.17 32.50
C TYR A 325 -11.83 -0.78 32.47
N SER A 326 -10.81 -0.55 33.26
CA SER A 326 -10.15 0.75 33.35
C SER A 326 -9.31 1.06 32.10
N VAL A 327 -9.24 2.34 31.77
CA VAL A 327 -8.46 2.89 30.64
C VAL A 327 -7.69 4.10 31.17
N PRO A 328 -6.51 4.47 30.63
CA PRO A 328 -5.82 5.69 31.04
C PRO A 328 -6.69 6.93 30.94
N SER A 329 -6.56 7.87 31.89
CA SER A 329 -7.45 9.03 32.04
C SER A 329 -7.40 9.99 30.84
N ALA A 330 -6.32 10.01 30.07
CA ALA A 330 -6.14 10.80 28.86
C ALA A 330 -7.16 10.47 27.74
N TYR A 331 -7.85 9.33 27.85
CA TYR A 331 -8.82 8.88 26.86
C TYR A 331 -10.29 9.07 27.30
N ILE A 332 -10.56 9.72 28.43
CA ILE A 332 -11.92 10.05 28.89
C ILE A 332 -12.66 10.83 27.81
N GLY A 333 -13.87 10.38 27.47
CA GLY A 333 -14.73 10.97 26.43
C GLY A 333 -14.38 10.56 25.00
N LYS A 334 -13.25 9.89 24.78
CA LYS A 334 -12.86 9.38 23.47
C LYS A 334 -13.51 8.04 23.16
N SER A 335 -13.73 7.77 21.87
CA SER A 335 -14.22 6.49 21.38
C SER A 335 -13.05 5.53 21.21
N VAL A 336 -13.12 4.34 21.79
CA VAL A 336 -12.07 3.33 21.76
C VAL A 336 -12.61 2.00 21.23
N TRP A 337 -11.74 1.22 20.60
CA TRP A 337 -12.06 -0.12 20.10
C TRP A 337 -11.64 -1.18 21.10
N CYS A 338 -12.56 -2.05 21.43
CA CYS A 338 -12.34 -3.22 22.27
C CYS A 338 -12.28 -4.48 21.42
N ARG A 339 -11.21 -5.24 21.56
CA ARG A 339 -11.00 -6.50 20.84
C ARG A 339 -10.77 -7.63 21.82
N GLU A 340 -11.62 -8.64 21.77
CA GLU A 340 -11.42 -9.88 22.51
C GLU A 340 -10.56 -10.86 21.71
N THR A 341 -9.50 -11.36 22.33
CA THR A 341 -8.66 -12.40 21.74
C THR A 341 -8.25 -13.39 22.83
N GLY A 342 -8.81 -14.60 22.78
CA GLY A 342 -8.66 -15.59 23.86
C GLY A 342 -9.26 -15.08 25.17
N GLU A 343 -8.48 -15.07 26.24
CA GLU A 343 -8.92 -14.61 27.56
C GLU A 343 -8.56 -13.14 27.84
N LYS A 344 -8.19 -12.37 26.80
CA LYS A 344 -7.74 -10.98 26.94
C LYS A 344 -8.62 -10.01 26.17
N LEU A 345 -8.83 -8.85 26.76
CA LEU A 345 -9.47 -7.68 26.16
C LEU A 345 -8.38 -6.64 25.83
N TYR A 346 -8.18 -6.38 24.57
CA TYR A 346 -7.30 -5.35 24.06
C TYR A 346 -8.11 -4.10 23.76
N VAL A 347 -7.65 -2.94 24.22
CA VAL A 347 -8.32 -1.66 24.01
C VAL A 347 -7.41 -0.77 23.19
N TYR A 348 -7.95 -0.24 22.09
CA TYR A 348 -7.23 0.60 21.14
C TYR A 348 -7.88 1.97 21.03
N TYR A 349 -7.07 3.01 20.96
CA TYR A 349 -7.50 4.33 20.49
C TYR A 349 -6.83 4.60 19.15
N ASN A 350 -7.65 4.90 18.14
CA ASN A 350 -7.18 4.94 16.75
C ASN A 350 -6.45 3.62 16.41
N THR A 351 -5.13 3.68 16.17
CA THR A 351 -4.30 2.50 15.87
C THR A 351 -3.41 2.07 17.04
N GLU A 352 -3.43 2.82 18.13
CA GLU A 352 -2.57 2.61 19.29
C GLU A 352 -3.22 1.67 20.31
N LEU A 353 -2.48 0.67 20.76
CA LEU A 353 -2.88 -0.19 21.87
C LEU A 353 -2.68 0.59 23.20
N ILE A 354 -3.77 0.95 23.86
CA ILE A 354 -3.72 1.77 25.08
C ILE A 354 -3.75 0.96 26.38
N THR A 355 -4.39 -0.22 26.38
CA THR A 355 -4.36 -1.13 27.53
C THR A 355 -4.79 -2.54 27.16
N VAL A 356 -4.42 -3.53 28.00
CA VAL A 356 -4.82 -4.93 27.86
C VAL A 356 -5.29 -5.44 29.23
N HIS A 357 -6.49 -6.00 29.30
CA HIS A 357 -7.03 -6.64 30.48
C HIS A 357 -7.20 -8.14 30.29
N ASN A 358 -7.11 -8.92 31.36
CA ASN A 358 -7.65 -10.27 31.37
C ASN A 358 -9.18 -10.21 31.48
N LEU A 359 -9.89 -10.98 30.66
CA LEU A 359 -11.34 -11.08 30.76
C LEU A 359 -11.72 -11.68 32.12
N SER A 360 -12.60 -11.02 32.81
CA SER A 360 -13.04 -11.40 34.16
C SER A 360 -14.57 -11.35 34.26
N LYS A 361 -15.12 -12.12 35.18
CA LYS A 361 -16.54 -12.06 35.59
C LYS A 361 -16.79 -10.98 36.64
N GLN A 362 -15.75 -10.37 37.18
CA GLN A 362 -15.88 -9.25 38.11
C GLN A 362 -16.49 -8.05 37.40
N LYS A 363 -17.34 -7.32 38.13
CA LYS A 363 -18.04 -6.15 37.58
C LYS A 363 -17.09 -5.00 37.27
N LEU A 364 -16.01 -4.81 38.07
CA LEU A 364 -15.02 -3.77 37.93
C LEU A 364 -13.63 -4.35 37.86
N ASN A 365 -12.87 -3.98 36.81
CA ASN A 365 -11.51 -4.44 36.57
C ASN A 365 -10.59 -3.24 36.40
N TYR A 366 -9.79 -2.94 37.43
CA TYR A 366 -8.88 -1.81 37.42
C TYR A 366 -7.42 -2.25 37.22
N HIS A 367 -6.67 -1.48 36.44
CA HIS A 367 -5.23 -1.41 36.57
C HIS A 367 -4.88 -0.35 37.63
N LYS A 368 -3.99 -0.65 38.54
CA LYS A 368 -3.59 0.25 39.64
C LYS A 368 -3.08 1.58 39.09
N GLU A 369 -2.33 1.53 38.00
CA GLU A 369 -1.76 2.67 37.33
C GLU A 369 -2.85 3.66 36.84
N HIS A 370 -3.89 3.15 36.19
CA HIS A 370 -4.99 3.97 35.69
C HIS A 370 -5.77 4.68 36.80
N TYR A 371 -5.99 3.94 37.90
CA TYR A 371 -6.69 4.49 39.04
C TYR A 371 -5.87 5.54 39.78
N THR A 372 -4.57 5.29 39.93
CA THR A 372 -3.63 6.25 40.52
C THR A 372 -3.51 7.53 39.69
N GLU A 373 -3.45 7.39 38.37
CA GLU A 373 -3.46 8.52 37.43
C GLU A 373 -4.73 9.35 37.56
N LEU A 374 -5.90 8.70 37.61
CA LEU A 374 -7.17 9.38 37.77
C LEU A 374 -7.25 10.16 39.09
N LEU A 375 -6.77 9.58 40.20
CA LEU A 375 -6.70 10.27 41.49
C LEU A 375 -5.71 11.44 41.50
N SER A 376 -4.61 11.35 40.80
CA SER A 376 -3.61 12.44 40.71
C SER A 376 -4.13 13.71 40.04
N HIS A 377 -5.24 13.64 39.30
CA HIS A 377 -5.95 14.80 38.80
C HIS A 377 -6.81 15.53 39.87
N LEU A 378 -7.05 14.89 41.02
CA LEU A 378 -7.88 15.41 42.10
C LEU A 378 -7.08 15.77 43.34
N ILE A 379 -5.88 15.20 43.52
CA ILE A 379 -5.04 15.32 44.72
C ILE A 379 -3.61 15.54 44.29
N ASP A 380 -2.99 16.64 44.78
CA ASP A 380 -1.64 17.05 44.40
C ASP A 380 -0.53 16.23 45.10
N ASP A 381 -0.83 15.65 46.29
CA ASP A 381 0.16 14.91 47.09
C ASP A 381 0.27 13.45 46.62
N LYS A 382 1.43 13.09 46.05
CA LYS A 382 1.69 11.78 45.45
C LYS A 382 1.65 10.62 46.48
N ASP A 383 2.09 10.83 47.71
CA ASP A 383 2.12 9.77 48.73
C ASP A 383 0.67 9.45 49.19
N THR A 384 -0.13 10.49 49.36
CA THR A 384 -1.59 10.35 49.64
C THR A 384 -2.32 9.69 48.52
N VAL A 385 -2.05 10.01 47.25
CA VAL A 385 -2.68 9.38 46.06
C VAL A 385 -2.39 7.87 46.05
N ALA A 386 -1.15 7.46 46.25
CA ALA A 386 -0.75 6.06 46.23
C ALA A 386 -1.42 5.23 47.34
N SER A 387 -1.48 5.76 48.56
CA SER A 387 -2.10 5.09 49.71
C SER A 387 -3.62 5.00 49.56
N MET A 388 -4.28 6.07 49.09
CA MET A 388 -5.74 6.07 48.82
C MET A 388 -6.10 5.14 47.67
N ALA A 389 -5.30 5.09 46.61
CA ALA A 389 -5.52 4.16 45.50
C ALA A 389 -5.52 2.72 45.98
N GLU A 390 -4.54 2.36 46.78
CA GLU A 390 -4.42 0.99 47.29
C GLU A 390 -5.55 0.64 48.27
N ALA A 391 -5.92 1.54 49.15
CA ALA A 391 -7.02 1.34 50.08
C ALA A 391 -8.39 1.16 49.36
N ASN A 392 -8.66 2.02 48.38
CA ASN A 392 -9.91 1.97 47.61
C ASN A 392 -9.99 0.71 46.73
N LEU A 393 -8.90 0.34 46.05
CA LEU A 393 -8.90 -0.88 45.23
C LEU A 393 -9.10 -2.12 46.09
N ARG A 394 -8.49 -2.25 47.28
CA ARG A 394 -8.74 -3.34 48.23
C ARG A 394 -10.20 -3.41 48.67
N GLN A 395 -10.83 -2.25 48.92
CA GLN A 395 -12.27 -2.21 49.24
C GLN A 395 -13.13 -2.68 48.06
N MET A 396 -12.83 -2.26 46.84
CA MET A 396 -13.55 -2.68 45.63
C MET A 396 -13.46 -4.20 45.42
N ASP A 397 -12.31 -4.79 45.65
CA ASP A 397 -12.11 -6.26 45.55
C ASP A 397 -12.90 -7.04 46.62
N THR A 398 -13.26 -6.39 47.72
CA THR A 398 -14.00 -7.04 48.82
C THR A 398 -15.53 -6.95 48.65
N PHE A 399 -16.02 -5.94 47.89
CA PHE A 399 -17.47 -5.67 47.70
C PHE A 399 -18.03 -6.19 46.37
N LEU A 400 -17.19 -6.66 45.45
CA LEU A 400 -17.52 -7.07 44.09
C LEU A 400 -17.14 -8.51 43.79
#